data_cccdfceee13eb4cec6ae2585f5a9b6e6
#
_entry.id   cccdfceee13eb4cec6ae2585f5a9b6e6
#
_cell.length_a   1.000
_cell.length_b   1.000
_cell.length_c   1.000
_cell.angle_alpha   90.00
_cell.angle_beta   90.00
_cell.angle_gamma   90.00
#
_symmetry.space_group_name_H-M   'P 1'
#
loop_
_entity.id
_entity.type
_entity.pdbx_description
1 polymer ?
#
loop_
_entity_poly.entity_id
_entity_poly.type
_entity_poly.pdbx_seq_one_letter_code
_entity_poly.pdbx_strand_id
1 'polypeptide(L)' 'MWWGEEERHMPSVDVKVWEGWGAKNAKTVIQGITKVFTDMGLPAQAVEVIIHEIPKTHWGVRGEPASEALKDEKPPG' A
#
# COMPACT_ATOMS: atom_id res chain seq x y z
N MET A 1 17.63 11.82 -19.26
CA MET A 1 17.38 11.85 -18.80
C MET A 1 16.95 11.75 -18.24
N TRP A 2 17.14 11.36 -18.59
CA TRP A 2 16.39 11.64 -17.62
C TRP A 2 16.13 10.71 -16.57
N TRP A 3 15.86 9.51 -16.94
CA TRP A 3 15.65 8.66 -15.93
C TRP A 3 16.80 8.56 -15.04
N GLY A 4 18.01 8.78 -15.58
CA GLY A 4 19.10 8.87 -14.75
C GLY A 4 18.83 9.88 -13.69
N GLU A 5 18.33 11.02 -14.11
CA GLU A 5 17.99 11.97 -13.15
C GLU A 5 16.72 11.60 -12.63
N GLU A 6 15.98 10.97 -13.46
CA GLU A 6 14.73 10.70 -13.07
C GLU A 6 14.56 9.69 -12.11
N GLU A 7 15.53 8.91 -11.87
CA GLU A 7 15.43 7.98 -10.81
C GLU A 7 15.06 8.65 -9.56
N ARG A 8 15.35 9.96 -9.48
CA ARG A 8 14.98 10.70 -8.31
C ARG A 8 13.50 10.94 -8.23
N HIS A 9 12.80 10.63 -9.32
CA HIS A 9 11.36 10.80 -9.33
C HIS A 9 10.65 9.46 -9.28
N MET A 10 11.33 8.42 -8.80
CA MET A 10 10.71 7.13 -8.66
C MET A 10 9.54 7.26 -7.72
N PRO A 11 8.36 6.87 -8.13
CA PRO A 11 7.23 6.92 -7.22
C PRO A 11 7.37 5.89 -6.13
N SER A 12 7.02 6.29 -4.93
CA SER A 12 7.02 5.40 -3.79
C SER A 12 5.67 5.57 -3.12
N VAL A 13 4.91 4.49 -3.01
CA VAL A 13 3.56 4.55 -2.48
C VAL A 13 3.50 3.74 -1.20
N ASP A 14 3.03 4.36 -0.13
CA ASP A 14 2.85 3.69 1.14
C ASP A 14 1.37 3.40 1.31
N VAL A 15 1.03 2.14 1.53
CA VAL A 15 -0.35 1.72 1.72
C VAL A 15 -0.45 1.16 3.13
N LYS A 16 -1.33 1.72 3.94
CA LYS A 16 -1.53 1.23 5.28
C LYS A 16 -2.81 0.42 5.31
N VAL A 17 -2.74 -0.79 5.81
CA VAL A 17 -3.89 -1.68 5.93
C VAL A 17 -3.87 -2.30 7.31
N TRP A 18 -5.00 -2.89 7.69
CA TRP A 18 -5.05 -3.57 8.96
C TRP A 18 -4.29 -4.88 8.87
N GLU A 19 -3.71 -5.27 10.00
CA GLU A 19 -3.01 -6.54 10.10
C GLU A 19 -3.94 -7.67 9.70
N GLY A 20 -3.39 -8.67 9.07
CA GLY A 20 -4.17 -9.82 8.61
C GLY A 20 -4.37 -9.88 7.10
N TRP A 21 -3.87 -8.88 6.39
CA TRP A 21 -4.02 -8.87 4.93
C TRP A 21 -3.29 -10.02 4.26
N GLY A 22 -2.08 -10.31 4.72
CA GLY A 22 -1.31 -11.42 4.19
C GLY A 22 -0.62 -11.12 2.88
N ALA A 23 0.29 -12.02 2.51
CA ALA A 23 1.14 -11.82 1.34
C ALA A 23 0.36 -11.81 0.03
N LYS A 24 -0.70 -12.60 -0.05
CA LYS A 24 -1.46 -12.69 -1.28
C LYS A 24 -2.15 -11.36 -1.60
N ASN A 25 -2.81 -10.78 -0.60
CA ASN A 25 -3.49 -9.52 -0.80
C ASN A 25 -2.50 -8.39 -1.03
N ALA A 26 -1.36 -8.43 -0.34
CA ALA A 26 -0.33 -7.42 -0.53
C ALA A 26 0.19 -7.47 -1.96
N LYS A 27 0.41 -8.67 -2.49
CA LYS A 27 0.91 -8.82 -3.85
C LYS A 27 -0.08 -8.23 -4.85
N THR A 28 -1.37 -8.48 -4.65
CA THR A 28 -2.39 -7.98 -5.54
C THR A 28 -2.38 -6.44 -5.57
N VAL A 29 -2.28 -5.82 -4.39
CA VAL A 29 -2.28 -4.36 -4.31
C VAL A 29 -1.00 -3.80 -4.94
N ILE A 30 0.14 -4.42 -4.65
CA ILE A 30 1.41 -3.98 -5.21
C ILE A 30 1.36 -4.02 -6.73
N GLN A 31 0.84 -5.11 -7.29
CA GLN A 31 0.75 -5.24 -8.74
C GLN A 31 -0.19 -4.22 -9.34
N GLY A 32 -1.33 -3.99 -8.69
CA GLY A 32 -2.31 -3.04 -9.21
C GLY A 32 -1.81 -1.61 -9.20
N ILE A 33 -1.15 -1.22 -8.11
CA ILE A 33 -0.63 0.15 -8.01
C ILE A 33 0.52 0.32 -9.00
N THR A 34 1.39 -0.69 -9.11
CA THR A 34 2.49 -0.61 -10.07
C THR A 34 1.94 -0.43 -11.49
N LYS A 35 0.85 -1.13 -11.81
CA LYS A 35 0.28 -1.04 -13.14
C LYS A 35 -0.20 0.36 -13.46
N VAL A 36 -0.73 1.08 -12.49
CA VAL A 36 -1.16 2.45 -12.72
C VAL A 36 0.02 3.27 -13.27
N PHE A 37 1.19 3.11 -12.67
CA PHE A 37 2.35 3.88 -13.10
C PHE A 37 2.95 3.36 -14.40
N THR A 38 2.96 2.05 -14.62
CA THR A 38 3.49 1.53 -15.87
C THR A 38 2.59 1.91 -17.03
N ASP A 39 1.28 2.03 -16.80
CA ASP A 39 0.37 2.49 -17.85
C ASP A 39 0.66 3.94 -18.21
N MET A 40 1.30 4.69 -17.32
CA MET A 40 1.69 6.06 -17.58
C MET A 40 3.05 6.15 -18.25
N GLY A 41 3.69 5.03 -18.47
CA GLY A 41 4.97 5.02 -19.17
C GLY A 41 6.19 4.83 -18.30
N LEU A 42 6.02 4.67 -16.98
CA LEU A 42 7.18 4.45 -16.14
C LEU A 42 7.58 2.98 -16.16
N PRO A 43 8.88 2.69 -16.09
CA PRO A 43 9.29 1.29 -16.01
C PRO A 43 8.94 0.72 -14.63
N ALA A 44 8.57 -0.55 -14.60
CA ALA A 44 8.15 -1.18 -13.36
C ALA A 44 9.22 -1.12 -12.28
N GLN A 45 10.49 -1.21 -12.65
CA GLN A 45 11.54 -1.18 -11.64
C GLN A 45 11.72 0.19 -11.00
N ALA A 46 11.06 1.21 -11.51
CA ALA A 46 11.12 2.54 -10.92
C ALA A 46 10.00 2.77 -9.92
N VAL A 47 9.08 1.82 -9.75
CA VAL A 47 7.92 2.00 -8.89
C VAL A 47 8.07 1.16 -7.65
N GLU A 48 7.94 1.78 -6.48
CA GLU A 48 7.99 1.04 -5.23
C GLU A 48 6.67 1.18 -4.52
N VAL A 49 6.17 0.08 -3.97
CA VAL A 49 4.92 0.09 -3.22
C VAL A 49 5.19 -0.66 -1.92
N ILE A 50 4.90 -0.02 -0.81
CA ILE A 50 5.15 -0.60 0.49
C ILE A 50 3.83 -0.77 1.22
N ILE A 51 3.56 -1.99 1.67
CA ILE A 51 2.33 -2.28 2.39
C ILE A 51 2.67 -2.36 3.87
N HIS A 52 2.00 -1.54 4.66
CA HIS A 52 2.18 -1.54 6.11
C HIS A 52 0.96 -2.20 6.74
N GLU A 53 1.16 -3.33 7.38
CA GLU A 53 0.08 -4.00 8.10
C GLU A 53 0.12 -3.53 9.53
N ILE A 54 -0.93 -2.86 9.97
CA ILE A 54 -0.97 -2.21 11.27
C ILE A 54 -2.03 -2.87 12.13
N PRO A 55 -1.70 -3.24 13.38
CA PRO A 55 -2.70 -3.81 14.27
C PRO A 55 -3.85 -2.83 14.47
N LYS A 56 -5.08 -3.33 14.51
CA LYS A 56 -6.22 -2.48 14.71
C LYS A 56 -6.18 -1.75 16.04
N THR A 57 -5.44 -2.29 17.01
CA THR A 57 -5.29 -1.63 18.30
C THR A 57 -4.49 -0.34 18.18
N HIS A 58 -3.75 -0.17 17.09
CA HIS A 58 -2.91 1.01 16.89
C HIS A 58 -3.41 1.90 15.75
N TRP A 59 -4.62 1.64 15.29
CA TRP A 59 -5.22 2.42 14.21
C TRP A 59 -6.39 3.23 14.80
N GLY A 60 -6.25 4.52 14.90
CA GLY A 60 -7.25 5.36 15.54
C GLY A 60 -8.32 5.84 14.58
N VAL A 61 -9.58 5.68 14.96
CA VAL A 61 -10.71 6.19 14.19
C VAL A 61 -11.64 6.86 15.19
N ARG A 62 -11.87 8.14 15.00
CA ARG A 62 -12.75 8.91 15.87
C ARG A 62 -12.36 8.84 17.35
N GLY A 63 -11.05 8.79 17.60
CA GLY A 63 -10.55 8.77 18.98
C GLY A 63 -10.53 7.40 19.61
N GLU A 64 -10.89 6.35 18.88
CA GLU A 64 -10.86 4.98 19.40
C GLU A 64 -10.04 4.09 18.53
N PRO A 65 -9.46 3.01 19.06
CA PRO A 65 -8.77 2.06 18.21
C PRO A 65 -9.77 1.35 17.30
N ALA A 66 -9.35 1.05 16.09
CA ALA A 66 -10.22 0.37 15.14
C ALA A 66 -10.67 -1.00 15.63
N SER A 67 -9.88 -1.61 16.54
CA SER A 67 -10.27 -2.90 17.11
C SER A 67 -11.60 -2.78 17.86
N GLU A 68 -11.96 -1.57 18.29
CA GLU A 68 -13.23 -1.36 18.98
C GLU A 68 -14.22 -0.64 18.08
N ALA A 69 -13.78 0.41 17.40
CA ALA A 69 -14.67 1.21 16.57
C ALA A 69 -15.17 0.44 15.35
N LEU A 70 -14.34 -0.43 14.79
CA LEU A 70 -14.67 -1.16 13.57
C LEU A 70 -14.41 -2.65 13.75
N LYS A 71 -14.82 -3.17 14.87
CA LYS A 71 -14.47 -4.54 15.24
C LYS A 71 -14.99 -5.61 14.30
N ASP A 72 -16.02 -5.31 13.53
CA ASP A 72 -16.59 -6.30 12.62
C ASP A 72 -16.00 -6.26 11.23
N GLU A 73 -15.08 -5.32 10.97
CA GLU A 73 -14.48 -5.22 9.64
C GLU A 73 -13.33 -6.20 9.50
N LYS A 74 -13.20 -6.80 8.34
CA LYS A 74 -12.16 -7.76 8.08
C LYS A 74 -11.48 -7.47 6.76
N PRO A 75 -10.20 -7.90 6.59
CA PRO A 75 -9.53 -7.71 5.31
C PRO A 75 -10.14 -8.62 4.26
N PRO A 76 -9.96 -8.30 2.98
CA PRO A 76 -10.48 -9.13 1.90
C PRO A 76 -9.73 -10.45 1.83
N GLY A 77 -10.37 -11.43 1.31
CA GLY A 77 -9.75 -12.69 1.01
C GLY A 77 -9.88 -13.76 1.93
#